data_5329891d3350e9409d50c188feb3253b
#
_entry.id   5329891d3350e9409d50c188feb3253b
#
_cell.length_a   1.000
_cell.length_b   1.000
_cell.length_c   1.000
_cell.angle_alpha   90.00
_cell.angle_beta   90.00
_cell.angle_gamma   90.00
#
_symmetry.space_group_name_H-M   'P 1'
#
loop_
_entity.id
_entity.type
_entity.pdbx_description
1 polymer ?
#
loop_
_entity_poly.entity_id
_entity_poly.type
_entity_poly.pdbx_seq_one_letter_code
_entity_poly.pdbx_strand_id
1 'polypeptide(L)'
;LYTPNNLLYKYIRYRFRRIQIECNMVYDVTPEEEDEICRDLLKKRAKILIPVGILYFLLFGVIFAWLVGTSEELNPLMQWELRVIDYVIPILNTIDIKWYAYPLDLLWVAVILAPIAIINASPYIIVSYMVDTILIRRRVKALIKEYSTDEKPFD
;
A
#
# COMPACT_ATOMS: atom_id res chain seq x y z
N LEU A 1 5.74 -6.66 15.34
CA LEU A 1 5.11 -5.98 14.18
C LEU A 1 4.84 -6.92 12.99
N TYR A 2 5.54 -8.06 12.88
CA TYR A 2 5.41 -9.02 11.76
C TYR A 2 4.90 -10.37 12.26
N THR A 3 3.70 -10.38 12.82
CA THR A 3 3.06 -11.62 13.30
C THR A 3 2.28 -12.29 12.15
N PRO A 4 2.16 -13.62 12.13
CA PRO A 4 1.39 -14.37 11.13
C PRO A 4 -0.08 -13.92 10.98
N ASN A 5 -0.63 -13.28 12.00
CA ASN A 5 -2.00 -12.75 11.99
C ASN A 5 -2.15 -11.39 11.30
N ASN A 6 -1.07 -10.72 10.92
CA ASN A 6 -1.13 -9.43 10.23
C ASN A 6 -1.63 -9.61 8.79
N LEU A 7 -2.61 -8.79 8.38
CA LEU A 7 -3.17 -8.80 7.01
C LEU A 7 -2.10 -8.62 5.94
N LEU A 8 -1.12 -7.75 6.18
CA LEU A 8 -0.02 -7.51 5.26
C LEU A 8 0.87 -8.75 5.10
N TYR A 9 1.13 -9.49 6.20
CA TYR A 9 1.86 -10.74 6.16
C TYR A 9 1.11 -11.78 5.30
N LYS A 10 -0.20 -11.95 5.53
CA LYS A 10 -1.04 -12.87 4.75
C LYS A 10 -1.07 -12.50 3.27
N TYR A 11 -1.12 -11.20 2.96
CA TYR A 11 -1.05 -10.69 1.58
C TYR A 11 0.29 -11.04 0.92
N ILE A 12 1.43 -10.78 1.55
CA ILE A 12 2.75 -11.10 1.01
C ILE A 12 2.92 -12.61 0.80
N ARG A 13 2.48 -13.41 1.76
CA ARG A 13 2.50 -14.89 1.67
C ARG A 13 1.66 -15.40 0.50
N TYR A 14 0.45 -14.90 0.34
CA TYR A 14 -0.40 -15.24 -0.80
C TYR A 14 0.25 -14.86 -2.13
N ARG A 15 0.80 -13.66 -2.23
CA ARG A 15 1.50 -13.18 -3.43
C ARG A 15 2.74 -14.00 -3.74
N PHE A 16 3.50 -14.38 -2.73
CA PHE A 16 4.68 -15.22 -2.88
C PHE A 16 4.32 -16.58 -3.49
N ARG A 17 3.34 -17.28 -2.93
CA ARG A 17 2.84 -18.55 -3.47
C ARG A 17 2.34 -18.43 -4.91
N ARG A 18 1.61 -17.38 -5.20
CA ARG A 18 1.13 -17.14 -6.57
C ARG A 18 2.27 -16.96 -7.56
N ILE A 19 3.30 -16.19 -7.21
CA ILE A 19 4.46 -15.97 -8.08
C ILE A 19 5.33 -17.23 -8.19
N GLN A 20 5.40 -18.07 -7.17
CA GLN A 20 6.04 -19.38 -7.26
C GLN A 20 5.38 -20.24 -8.35
N ILE A 21 4.05 -20.30 -8.38
CA ILE A 21 3.29 -21.01 -9.41
C ILE A 21 3.53 -20.39 -10.80
N GLU A 22 3.47 -19.06 -10.92
CA GLU A 22 3.73 -18.35 -12.18
C GLU A 22 5.16 -18.58 -12.71
N CYS A 23 6.12 -18.83 -11.85
CA CYS A 23 7.52 -19.10 -12.21
C CYS A 23 7.83 -20.60 -12.39
N ASN A 24 6.82 -21.49 -12.33
CA ASN A 24 6.97 -22.94 -12.38
C ASN A 24 8.03 -23.48 -11.41
N MET A 25 8.04 -22.94 -10.18
CA MET A 25 8.96 -23.40 -9.15
C MET A 25 8.52 -24.79 -8.67
N VAL A 26 9.31 -25.82 -8.99
CA VAL A 26 9.01 -27.23 -8.72
C VAL A 26 9.28 -27.59 -7.25
N TYR A 27 10.07 -26.79 -6.56
CA TYR A 27 10.49 -27.06 -5.19
C TYR A 27 9.48 -26.56 -4.15
N ASP A 28 9.09 -27.43 -3.24
CA ASP A 28 8.28 -27.08 -2.08
C ASP A 28 9.16 -26.44 -1.01
N VAL A 29 8.90 -25.16 -0.75
CA VAL A 29 9.50 -24.44 0.35
C VAL A 29 8.86 -24.90 1.66
N THR A 30 9.65 -25.23 2.67
CA THR A 30 9.10 -25.61 3.98
C THR A 30 8.32 -24.45 4.62
N PRO A 31 7.33 -24.71 5.48
CA PRO A 31 6.56 -23.65 6.15
C PRO A 31 7.42 -22.66 6.94
N GLU A 32 8.52 -23.15 7.54
CA GLU A 32 9.47 -22.33 8.29
C GLU A 32 10.27 -21.39 7.37
N GLU A 33 10.77 -21.90 6.25
CA GLU A 33 11.47 -21.11 5.25
C GLU A 33 10.56 -20.07 4.60
N GLU A 34 9.31 -20.45 4.30
CA GLU A 34 8.30 -19.52 3.78
C GLU A 34 8.08 -18.36 4.75
N ASP A 35 8.03 -18.65 6.05
CA ASP A 35 7.86 -17.66 7.10
C ASP A 35 9.05 -16.70 7.19
N GLU A 36 10.26 -17.21 7.11
CA GLU A 36 11.49 -16.42 7.11
C GLU A 36 11.56 -15.51 5.86
N ILE A 37 11.29 -16.07 4.68
CA ILE A 37 11.24 -15.33 3.42
C ILE A 37 10.22 -14.20 3.48
N CYS A 38 9.00 -14.47 3.98
CA CYS A 38 7.96 -13.47 4.10
C CYS A 38 8.36 -12.34 5.06
N ARG A 39 9.02 -12.65 6.17
CA ARG A 39 9.54 -11.64 7.11
C ARG A 39 10.64 -10.77 6.49
N ASP A 40 11.56 -11.37 5.74
CA ASP A 40 12.62 -10.64 5.04
C ASP A 40 12.04 -9.73 3.95
N LEU A 41 11.08 -10.22 3.16
CA LEU A 41 10.36 -9.44 2.17
C LEU A 41 9.64 -8.24 2.79
N LEU A 42 8.97 -8.42 3.93
CA LEU A 42 8.31 -7.35 4.66
C LEU A 42 9.29 -6.28 5.17
N LYS A 43 10.45 -6.71 5.68
CA LYS A 43 11.52 -5.76 6.09
C LYS A 43 12.05 -4.96 4.92
N LYS A 44 12.34 -5.61 3.78
CA LYS A 44 12.82 -4.96 2.55
C LYS A 44 11.76 -4.00 1.99
N ARG A 45 10.50 -4.44 1.95
CA ARG A 45 9.36 -3.61 1.57
C ARG A 45 9.27 -2.34 2.42
N ALA A 46 9.31 -2.47 3.73
CA ALA A 46 9.22 -1.34 4.65
C ALA A 46 10.36 -0.34 4.43
N LYS A 47 11.59 -0.80 4.23
CA LYS A 47 12.75 0.05 3.95
C LYS A 47 12.59 0.89 2.68
N ILE A 48 11.86 0.40 1.68
CA ILE A 48 11.63 1.11 0.42
C ILE A 48 10.37 1.98 0.52
N LEU A 49 9.26 1.41 0.98
CA LEU A 49 7.96 2.08 0.89
C LEU A 49 7.75 3.17 1.95
N ILE A 50 8.40 3.07 3.12
CA ILE A 50 8.27 4.13 4.14
C ILE A 50 8.84 5.46 3.62
N PRO A 51 10.11 5.55 3.18
CA PRO A 51 10.64 6.81 2.67
C PRO A 51 9.93 7.29 1.40
N VAL A 52 9.56 6.38 0.49
CA VAL A 52 8.77 6.73 -0.71
C VAL A 52 7.41 7.29 -0.31
N GLY A 53 6.74 6.71 0.67
CA GLY A 53 5.46 7.19 1.17
C GLY A 53 5.58 8.58 1.81
N ILE A 54 6.57 8.79 2.66
CA ILE A 54 6.83 10.10 3.28
C ILE A 54 7.06 11.15 2.19
N LEU A 55 7.95 10.87 1.23
CA LEU A 55 8.25 11.79 0.14
C LEU A 55 7.00 12.08 -0.72
N TYR A 56 6.24 11.03 -1.04
CA TYR A 56 4.99 11.16 -1.81
C TYR A 56 4.00 12.11 -1.13
N PHE A 57 3.70 11.89 0.14
CA PHE A 57 2.73 12.71 0.86
C PHE A 57 3.22 14.14 1.11
N LEU A 58 4.52 14.35 1.31
CA LEU A 58 5.10 15.69 1.40
C LEU A 58 4.98 16.44 0.06
N LEU A 59 5.38 15.81 -1.05
CA LEU A 59 5.27 16.42 -2.38
C LEU A 59 3.81 16.67 -2.76
N PHE A 60 2.93 15.71 -2.50
CA PHE A 60 1.50 15.85 -2.74
C PHE A 60 0.92 17.03 -1.96
N GLY A 61 1.24 17.15 -0.66
CA GLY A 61 0.78 18.27 0.16
C GLY A 61 1.27 19.63 -0.35
N VAL A 62 2.54 19.73 -0.78
CA VAL A 62 3.10 20.97 -1.34
C VAL A 62 2.45 21.33 -2.68
N ILE A 63 2.32 20.34 -3.58
CA ILE A 63 1.71 20.54 -4.90
C ILE A 63 0.24 20.94 -4.74
N PHE A 64 -0.49 20.25 -3.86
CA PHE A 64 -1.89 20.56 -3.57
C PHE A 64 -2.05 21.97 -3.03
N ALA A 65 -1.26 22.36 -2.03
CA ALA A 65 -1.29 23.70 -1.44
C ALA A 65 -0.95 24.78 -2.49
N TRP A 66 0.03 24.51 -3.36
CA TRP A 66 0.41 25.42 -4.44
C TRP A 66 -0.71 25.58 -5.48
N LEU A 67 -1.31 24.47 -5.92
CA LEU A 67 -2.41 24.48 -6.89
C LEU A 67 -3.65 25.19 -6.34
N VAL A 68 -4.01 24.97 -5.08
CA VAL A 68 -5.13 25.69 -4.44
C VAL A 68 -4.85 27.18 -4.30
N GLY A 69 -3.58 27.55 -4.05
CA GLY A 69 -3.20 28.95 -3.87
C GLY A 69 -3.03 29.77 -5.15
N THR A 70 -2.84 29.13 -6.31
CA THR A 70 -2.41 29.83 -7.54
C THR A 70 -3.39 29.77 -8.71
N SER A 71 -4.41 28.91 -8.69
CA SER A 71 -5.30 28.72 -9.84
C SER A 71 -6.70 29.25 -9.59
N GLU A 72 -7.09 30.28 -10.35
CA GLU A 72 -8.50 30.72 -10.45
C GLU A 72 -9.35 29.68 -11.21
N GLU A 73 -8.72 28.90 -12.13
CA GLU A 73 -9.36 27.81 -12.87
C GLU A 73 -8.75 26.46 -12.45
N LEU A 74 -9.30 25.90 -11.40
CA LEU A 74 -8.93 24.56 -10.93
C LEU A 74 -9.37 23.46 -11.92
N ASN A 75 -8.51 22.43 -12.07
CA ASN A 75 -8.89 21.21 -12.77
C ASN A 75 -10.25 20.69 -12.24
N PRO A 76 -11.17 20.19 -13.08
CA PRO A 76 -12.49 19.69 -12.69
C PRO A 76 -12.48 18.70 -11.51
N LEU A 77 -11.45 17.85 -11.43
CA LEU A 77 -11.26 16.92 -10.30
C LEU A 77 -11.04 17.68 -8.99
N MET A 78 -10.22 18.70 -9.02
CA MET A 78 -9.87 19.51 -7.85
C MET A 78 -11.06 20.38 -7.40
N GLN A 79 -11.82 20.89 -8.36
CA GLN A 79 -13.08 21.59 -8.07
C GLN A 79 -14.10 20.67 -7.39
N TRP A 80 -14.16 19.40 -7.84
CA TRP A 80 -15.03 18.41 -7.21
C TRP A 80 -14.56 18.11 -5.78
N GLU A 81 -13.28 17.90 -5.56
CA GLU A 81 -12.71 17.66 -4.22
C GLU A 81 -13.00 18.83 -3.26
N LEU A 82 -12.80 20.07 -3.74
CA LEU A 82 -13.09 21.25 -2.92
C LEU A 82 -14.58 21.37 -2.60
N ARG A 83 -15.48 21.11 -3.55
CA ARG A 83 -16.93 21.11 -3.27
C ARG A 83 -17.32 20.07 -2.22
N VAL A 84 -16.68 18.89 -2.26
CA VAL A 84 -16.93 17.85 -1.23
C VAL A 84 -16.41 18.31 0.13
N ILE A 85 -15.24 18.94 0.17
CA ILE A 85 -14.68 19.50 1.42
C ILE A 85 -15.59 20.61 1.96
N ASP A 86 -16.05 21.53 1.12
CA ASP A 86 -16.97 22.61 1.50
C ASP A 86 -18.31 22.07 2.04
N TYR A 87 -18.77 20.94 1.52
CA TYR A 87 -19.96 20.26 2.06
C TYR A 87 -19.69 19.61 3.42
N VAL A 88 -18.50 19.07 3.64
CA VAL A 88 -18.12 18.34 4.85
C VAL A 88 -17.75 19.28 6.01
N ILE A 89 -17.13 20.45 5.73
CA ILE A 89 -16.71 21.41 6.76
C ILE A 89 -17.86 21.85 7.69
N PRO A 90 -19.07 22.22 7.20
CA PRO A 90 -20.17 22.57 8.08
C PRO A 90 -20.61 21.41 8.98
N ILE A 91 -20.58 20.17 8.46
CA ILE A 91 -20.92 18.98 9.23
C ILE A 91 -19.88 18.79 10.36
N LEU A 92 -18.59 18.88 10.03
CA LEU A 92 -17.52 18.79 11.03
C LEU A 92 -17.61 19.88 12.11
N ASN A 93 -17.99 21.09 11.72
CA ASN A 93 -18.16 22.20 12.66
C ASN A 93 -19.37 22.04 13.58
N THR A 94 -20.39 21.27 13.17
CA THR A 94 -21.54 20.94 14.03
C THR A 94 -21.26 19.79 14.99
N ILE A 95 -20.26 18.97 14.68
CA ILE A 95 -19.76 17.93 15.58
C ILE A 95 -18.91 18.63 16.66
N ASP A 96 -19.59 19.12 17.69
CA ASP A 96 -18.93 19.66 18.89
C ASP A 96 -17.91 18.65 19.42
N ILE A 97 -16.93 19.07 20.21
CA ILE A 97 -15.78 18.32 20.76
C ILE A 97 -16.11 16.90 21.29
N LYS A 98 -17.39 16.59 21.43
CA LYS A 98 -17.91 15.27 21.81
C LYS A 98 -18.10 14.33 20.61
N TRP A 99 -17.01 14.03 19.87
CA TRP A 99 -17.02 13.10 18.73
C TRP A 99 -17.71 11.74 19.00
N TYR A 100 -17.75 11.28 20.25
CA TYR A 100 -18.46 10.06 20.68
C TYR A 100 -19.99 10.19 20.70
N ALA A 101 -20.52 11.40 20.66
CA ALA A 101 -21.95 11.64 20.60
C ALA A 101 -22.53 11.56 19.16
N TYR A 102 -21.65 11.62 18.14
CA TYR A 102 -22.05 11.67 16.73
C TYR A 102 -21.33 10.61 15.85
N PRO A 103 -21.32 9.31 16.24
CA PRO A 103 -20.58 8.30 15.49
C PRO A 103 -21.09 8.11 14.07
N LEU A 104 -22.39 8.34 13.82
CA LEU A 104 -23.01 8.24 12.49
C LEU A 104 -22.57 9.38 11.58
N ASP A 105 -22.45 10.59 12.08
CA ASP A 105 -22.01 11.76 11.30
C ASP A 105 -20.53 11.59 10.90
N LEU A 106 -19.68 11.11 11.82
CA LEU A 106 -18.30 10.77 11.51
C LEU A 106 -18.19 9.66 10.47
N LEU A 107 -19.05 8.65 10.53
CA LEU A 107 -19.11 7.59 9.53
C LEU A 107 -19.48 8.16 8.16
N TRP A 108 -20.50 9.04 8.08
CA TRP A 108 -20.87 9.71 6.83
C TRP A 108 -19.74 10.53 6.25
N VAL A 109 -19.06 11.35 7.08
CA VAL A 109 -17.88 12.12 6.66
C VAL A 109 -16.81 11.20 6.13
N ALA A 110 -16.52 10.08 6.80
CA ALA A 110 -15.53 9.11 6.35
C ALA A 110 -15.91 8.48 4.99
N VAL A 111 -17.18 8.14 4.79
CA VAL A 111 -17.69 7.59 3.51
C VAL A 111 -17.56 8.60 2.37
N ILE A 112 -17.87 9.87 2.62
CA ILE A 112 -17.78 10.94 1.61
C ILE A 112 -16.32 11.24 1.26
N LEU A 113 -15.41 11.22 2.24
CA LEU A 113 -13.99 11.50 2.01
C LEU A 113 -13.20 10.29 1.48
N ALA A 114 -13.71 9.06 1.64
CA ALA A 114 -13.02 7.85 1.18
C ALA A 114 -12.65 7.86 -0.32
N PRO A 115 -13.53 8.24 -1.26
CA PRO A 115 -13.17 8.33 -2.68
C PRO A 115 -12.01 9.28 -2.95
N ILE A 116 -12.00 10.45 -2.30
CA ILE A 116 -10.91 11.44 -2.41
C ILE A 116 -9.61 10.82 -1.92
N ALA A 117 -9.63 10.21 -0.75
CA ALA A 117 -8.45 9.56 -0.17
C ALA A 117 -7.92 8.43 -1.07
N ILE A 118 -8.81 7.61 -1.66
CA ILE A 118 -8.43 6.51 -2.57
C ILE A 118 -7.81 7.06 -3.86
N ILE A 119 -8.41 8.08 -4.47
CA ILE A 119 -7.89 8.69 -5.71
C ILE A 119 -6.49 9.27 -5.44
N ASN A 120 -6.35 10.03 -4.38
CA ASN A 120 -5.08 10.66 -4.03
C ASN A 120 -4.01 9.68 -3.57
N ALA A 121 -4.38 8.54 -2.95
CA ALA A 121 -3.45 7.49 -2.58
C ALA A 121 -3.11 6.52 -3.73
N SER A 122 -3.88 6.52 -4.83
CA SER A 122 -3.75 5.53 -5.91
C SER A 122 -2.34 5.44 -6.52
N PRO A 123 -1.59 6.53 -6.79
CA PRO A 123 -0.24 6.41 -7.30
C PRO A 123 0.69 5.67 -6.32
N TYR A 124 0.57 5.94 -5.03
CA TYR A 124 1.34 5.24 -4.01
C TYR A 124 0.98 3.76 -3.91
N ILE A 125 -0.31 3.43 -4.03
CA ILE A 125 -0.80 2.04 -4.04
C ILE A 125 -0.21 1.28 -5.24
N ILE A 126 -0.20 1.89 -6.44
CA ILE A 126 0.39 1.30 -7.65
C ILE A 126 1.89 1.05 -7.45
N VAL A 127 2.63 2.04 -6.97
CA VAL A 127 4.07 1.90 -6.68
C VAL A 127 4.32 0.79 -5.66
N SER A 128 3.52 0.72 -4.59
CA SER A 128 3.59 -0.33 -3.58
C SER A 128 3.41 -1.72 -4.21
N TYR A 129 2.41 -1.89 -5.07
CA TYR A 129 2.15 -3.13 -5.77
C TYR A 129 3.31 -3.54 -6.69
N MET A 130 3.90 -2.58 -7.41
CA MET A 130 5.07 -2.82 -8.28
C MET A 130 6.29 -3.25 -7.46
N VAL A 131 6.58 -2.56 -6.36
CA VAL A 131 7.69 -2.90 -5.45
C VAL A 131 7.51 -4.31 -4.91
N ASP A 132 6.31 -4.67 -4.44
CA ASP A 132 6.00 -6.01 -3.95
C ASP A 132 6.26 -7.07 -5.03
N THR A 133 5.79 -6.83 -6.25
CA THR A 133 5.98 -7.75 -7.37
C THR A 133 7.46 -7.95 -7.71
N ILE A 134 8.24 -6.87 -7.76
CA ILE A 134 9.68 -6.92 -8.07
C ILE A 134 10.44 -7.67 -6.97
N LEU A 135 10.19 -7.36 -5.70
CA LEU A 135 10.87 -7.99 -4.59
C LEU A 135 10.59 -9.50 -4.53
N ILE A 136 9.32 -9.89 -4.67
CA ILE A 136 8.91 -11.29 -4.64
C ILE A 136 9.50 -12.05 -5.83
N ARG A 137 9.39 -11.52 -7.05
CA ARG A 137 9.97 -12.15 -8.25
C ARG A 137 11.48 -12.33 -8.15
N ARG A 138 12.20 -11.34 -7.63
CA ARG A 138 13.65 -11.43 -7.40
C ARG A 138 13.98 -12.54 -6.40
N ARG A 139 13.21 -12.68 -5.32
CA ARG A 139 13.44 -13.72 -4.32
C ARG A 139 13.12 -15.11 -4.87
N VAL A 140 12.00 -15.28 -5.58
CA VAL A 140 11.65 -16.55 -6.23
C VAL A 140 12.72 -16.98 -7.24
N LYS A 141 13.20 -16.06 -8.09
CA LYS A 141 14.28 -16.37 -9.04
C LYS A 141 15.59 -16.75 -8.33
N ALA A 142 15.90 -16.12 -7.20
CA ALA A 142 17.08 -16.47 -6.42
C ALA A 142 16.95 -17.88 -5.83
N LEU A 143 15.78 -18.25 -5.31
CA LEU A 143 15.50 -19.59 -4.81
C LEU A 143 15.60 -20.66 -5.93
N ILE A 144 15.02 -20.40 -7.08
CA ILE A 144 15.12 -21.34 -8.24
C ILE A 144 16.60 -21.57 -8.58
N LYS A 145 17.41 -20.52 -8.58
CA LYS A 145 18.84 -20.65 -8.86
C LYS A 145 19.59 -21.42 -7.76
N GLU A 146 19.25 -21.17 -6.50
CA GLU A 146 19.84 -21.83 -5.33
C GLU A 146 19.57 -23.34 -5.39
N TYR A 147 18.30 -23.74 -5.55
CA TYR A 147 17.91 -25.14 -5.63
C TYR A 147 18.44 -25.84 -6.90
N SER A 148 18.51 -25.16 -8.06
CA SER A 148 19.07 -25.74 -9.26
C SER A 148 20.59 -25.96 -9.19
N THR A 149 21.28 -25.30 -8.27
CA THR A 149 22.73 -25.48 -8.07
C THR A 149 23.03 -26.64 -7.13
N ASP A 150 22.10 -26.95 -6.20
CA ASP A 150 22.23 -28.08 -5.26
C ASP A 150 21.93 -29.42 -5.91
N GLU A 151 21.22 -29.44 -7.07
CA GLU A 151 21.06 -30.62 -7.93
C GLU A 151 22.25 -30.85 -8.88
N LYS A 152 23.50 -30.69 -8.43
CA LYS A 152 24.61 -31.23 -9.21
C LYS A 152 24.53 -32.76 -9.22
N PRO A 153 24.57 -33.36 -10.43
CA PRO A 153 24.45 -34.81 -10.56
C PRO A 153 25.58 -35.46 -9.75
N PHE A 154 25.19 -36.51 -9.03
CA PHE A 154 26.15 -37.49 -8.56
C PHE A 154 26.82 -38.11 -9.79
N ASP A 155 28.01 -37.64 -10.16
CA ASP A 155 28.93 -38.35 -11.03
C ASP A 155 29.59 -39.52 -10.27
#